data_ed890dba706054c1c25996587c371075
#
_entry.id   ed890dba706054c1c25996587c371075
#
_cell.length_a   1.000
_cell.length_b   1.000
_cell.length_c   1.000
_cell.angle_alpha   90.00
_cell.angle_beta   90.00
_cell.angle_gamma   90.00
#
_symmetry.space_group_name_H-M   'P 1'
#
loop_
_entity.id
_entity.type
_entity.pdbx_description
1 polymer ?
#
loop_
_entity_poly.entity_id
_entity_poly.type
_entity_poly.pdbx_seq_one_letter_code
_entity_poly.pdbx_strand_id
1 'polypeptide(L)'
;MNRIDELIKKLCPNGVKFEKLENLTNFEQPTKYIVKSTKYNEEYAIPVLTAGQSFILGYTNEQNGIYNASKEKPVIIFDDFTGAFKWVDFPFKVKSSAIKIITAKNNKTTIRYLYHMMGFLKFYSNEHKRLWISAYSQFKVAVPPLEVQCKIVHILDDFTLLSAELSAELSAELKARQKQFSYYRECLINNGGHKIRLDKIVDIYLGLTHTPKYVTSGIKFISAQNTSKDYLDLTNVKYISREEYESITQNAKPKKGDILFTRVGSNLGHPVIVDTDEELCMFVSLGYVRVKDTSKVSNDYIKHWINTENFWNQVRKNVHGSAKVNLNTGWLSKFEISIPNFDEQKKIVNILNVLEKLCNDISEGLPAEIEARQRQYEYYRDKLLTFKELKVNE
;
A
#
# COMPACT_ATOMS: atom_id res chain seq x y z
N MET A 1 -17.07 16.24 21.36
CA MET A 1 -17.97 15.08 21.51
C MET A 1 -19.12 15.34 22.47
N ASN A 2 -18.94 15.88 23.63
CA ASN A 2 -20.06 16.11 24.58
C ASN A 2 -21.30 16.81 23.97
N ARG A 3 -21.10 17.84 23.14
CA ARG A 3 -22.25 18.58 22.54
C ARG A 3 -23.10 17.76 21.56
N ILE A 4 -22.51 16.85 20.76
CA ILE A 4 -23.28 15.99 19.84
C ILE A 4 -24.02 14.90 20.63
N ASP A 5 -23.40 14.32 21.67
CA ASP A 5 -24.02 13.30 22.50
C ASP A 5 -25.24 13.88 23.25
N GLU A 6 -25.15 15.13 23.73
CA GLU A 6 -26.27 15.86 24.35
C GLU A 6 -27.40 16.12 23.35
N LEU A 7 -27.07 16.54 22.11
CA LEU A 7 -28.03 16.77 21.05
C LEU A 7 -28.77 15.48 20.69
N ILE A 8 -28.05 14.37 20.52
CA ILE A 8 -28.67 13.07 20.23
C ILE A 8 -29.57 12.62 21.39
N LYS A 9 -29.13 12.75 22.64
CA LYS A 9 -29.98 12.43 23.81
C LYS A 9 -31.27 13.29 23.85
N LYS A 10 -31.14 14.55 23.46
CA LYS A 10 -32.30 15.49 23.46
C LYS A 10 -33.28 15.20 22.34
N LEU A 11 -32.79 14.99 21.10
CA LEU A 11 -33.62 14.86 19.90
C LEU A 11 -33.96 13.40 19.54
N CYS A 12 -33.22 12.43 20.04
CA CYS A 12 -33.37 11.01 19.75
C CYS A 12 -33.40 10.15 21.01
N PRO A 13 -34.12 10.49 22.09
CA PRO A 13 -34.04 9.80 23.38
C PRO A 13 -34.41 8.31 23.29
N ASN A 14 -35.34 7.96 22.37
CA ASN A 14 -35.84 6.61 22.17
C ASN A 14 -35.19 5.89 20.99
N GLY A 15 -34.21 6.50 20.32
CA GLY A 15 -33.57 6.01 19.09
C GLY A 15 -34.05 6.77 17.87
N VAL A 16 -33.72 6.27 16.67
CA VAL A 16 -34.03 6.89 15.39
C VAL A 16 -34.70 5.89 14.45
N LYS A 17 -35.42 6.39 13.47
CA LYS A 17 -36.03 5.58 12.42
C LYS A 17 -34.91 5.10 11.46
N PHE A 18 -35.02 3.86 11.00
CA PHE A 18 -34.20 3.33 9.93
C PHE A 18 -35.01 3.22 8.66
N GLU A 19 -34.51 3.77 7.58
CA GLU A 19 -35.15 3.71 6.27
C GLU A 19 -34.18 3.12 5.22
N LYS A 20 -34.74 2.42 4.23
CA LYS A 20 -33.95 1.91 3.11
C LYS A 20 -33.41 3.06 2.27
N LEU A 21 -32.22 2.90 1.71
CA LEU A 21 -31.62 3.90 0.82
C LEU A 21 -32.48 4.22 -0.39
N GLU A 22 -33.22 3.26 -0.95
CA GLU A 22 -34.19 3.49 -2.06
C GLU A 22 -35.30 4.50 -1.72
N ASN A 23 -35.67 4.63 -0.45
CA ASN A 23 -36.66 5.59 0.03
C ASN A 23 -36.08 7.00 0.23
N LEU A 24 -34.77 7.11 0.35
CA LEU A 24 -34.02 8.33 0.66
C LEU A 24 -33.30 8.92 -0.54
N THR A 25 -33.11 8.13 -1.61
CA THR A 25 -32.32 8.50 -2.78
C THR A 25 -33.11 8.34 -4.07
N ASN A 26 -32.76 9.16 -5.06
CA ASN A 26 -33.05 8.91 -6.46
C ASN A 26 -31.73 8.50 -7.14
N PHE A 27 -31.80 7.68 -8.18
CA PHE A 27 -30.67 7.43 -9.04
C PHE A 27 -31.00 7.73 -10.52
N GLU A 28 -30.01 8.22 -11.24
CA GLU A 28 -30.09 8.47 -12.68
C GLU A 28 -29.06 7.62 -13.41
N GLN A 29 -29.48 7.01 -14.54
CA GLN A 29 -28.59 6.36 -15.47
C GLN A 29 -27.81 7.42 -16.25
N PRO A 30 -26.48 7.34 -16.31
CA PRO A 30 -25.66 8.39 -16.88
C PRO A 30 -25.56 8.35 -18.40
N THR A 31 -26.42 7.62 -19.11
CA THR A 31 -26.29 7.34 -20.55
C THR A 31 -26.06 8.59 -21.40
N LYS A 32 -26.75 9.69 -21.08
CA LYS A 32 -26.61 10.96 -21.80
C LYS A 32 -25.34 11.74 -21.45
N TYR A 33 -24.62 11.34 -20.42
CA TYR A 33 -23.39 11.98 -19.95
C TYR A 33 -22.10 11.18 -20.28
N ILE A 34 -22.26 10.06 -21.00
CA ILE A 34 -21.11 9.24 -21.39
C ILE A 34 -20.27 10.00 -22.42
N VAL A 35 -18.96 10.05 -22.19
CA VAL A 35 -18.01 10.61 -23.14
C VAL A 35 -17.97 9.78 -24.41
N LYS A 36 -17.94 10.43 -25.59
CA LYS A 36 -17.87 9.75 -26.90
C LYS A 36 -16.44 9.44 -27.30
N SER A 37 -15.52 10.39 -27.06
CA SER A 37 -14.12 10.25 -27.39
C SER A 37 -13.32 9.74 -26.20
N THR A 38 -12.35 8.86 -26.46
CA THR A 38 -11.36 8.43 -25.46
C THR A 38 -10.04 9.21 -25.54
N LYS A 39 -9.99 10.24 -26.39
CA LYS A 39 -8.84 11.15 -26.48
C LYS A 39 -8.95 12.20 -25.36
N TYR A 40 -8.26 11.96 -24.29
CA TYR A 40 -8.19 12.88 -23.14
C TYR A 40 -6.97 13.79 -23.27
N ASN A 41 -7.10 15.04 -22.77
CA ASN A 41 -6.00 15.98 -22.65
C ASN A 41 -6.16 16.78 -21.36
N GLU A 42 -5.08 16.96 -20.62
CA GLU A 42 -5.05 17.70 -19.34
C GLU A 42 -5.42 19.18 -19.47
N GLU A 43 -5.28 19.75 -20.69
CA GLU A 43 -5.68 21.12 -20.99
C GLU A 43 -7.20 21.33 -21.15
N TYR A 44 -7.98 20.25 -21.24
CA TYR A 44 -9.44 20.34 -21.37
C TYR A 44 -10.10 20.56 -20.00
N ALA A 45 -11.25 21.23 -20.01
CA ALA A 45 -11.89 21.69 -18.78
C ALA A 45 -12.80 20.66 -18.10
N ILE A 46 -13.37 19.70 -18.85
CA ILE A 46 -14.42 18.81 -18.34
C ILE A 46 -13.83 17.47 -17.96
N PRO A 47 -13.82 17.10 -16.66
CA PRO A 47 -13.32 15.80 -16.21
C PRO A 47 -14.24 14.67 -16.64
N VAL A 48 -13.66 13.53 -16.99
CA VAL A 48 -14.33 12.26 -17.27
C VAL A 48 -14.12 11.33 -16.10
N LEU A 49 -15.20 11.00 -15.43
CA LEU A 49 -15.16 10.29 -14.13
C LEU A 49 -15.44 8.79 -14.27
N THR A 50 -14.86 8.07 -13.33
CA THR A 50 -15.24 6.71 -12.94
C THR A 50 -15.31 6.64 -11.42
N ALA A 51 -16.11 5.74 -10.87
CA ALA A 51 -16.15 5.53 -9.42
C ALA A 51 -15.10 4.51 -8.91
N GLY A 52 -14.25 3.96 -9.80
CA GLY A 52 -13.17 3.03 -9.48
C GLY A 52 -11.97 3.68 -8.79
N GLN A 53 -10.83 3.01 -8.82
CA GLN A 53 -9.58 3.49 -8.19
C GLN A 53 -9.11 4.83 -8.78
N SER A 54 -9.15 4.96 -10.11
CA SER A 54 -8.86 6.22 -10.80
C SER A 54 -10.13 7.04 -10.90
N PHE A 55 -10.33 8.00 -10.00
CA PHE A 55 -11.54 8.81 -9.98
C PHE A 55 -11.71 9.68 -11.25
N ILE A 56 -10.68 10.40 -11.65
CA ILE A 56 -10.62 11.16 -12.91
C ILE A 56 -9.75 10.38 -13.88
N LEU A 57 -10.33 9.99 -15.03
CA LEU A 57 -9.59 9.30 -16.11
C LEU A 57 -8.83 10.24 -17.02
N GLY A 58 -9.24 11.49 -17.10
CA GLY A 58 -8.70 12.55 -17.93
C GLY A 58 -9.78 13.59 -18.19
N TYR A 59 -9.49 14.52 -19.07
CA TYR A 59 -10.38 15.64 -19.39
C TYR A 59 -10.78 15.62 -20.87
N THR A 60 -11.99 16.12 -21.17
CA THR A 60 -12.55 16.19 -22.52
C THR A 60 -12.96 17.62 -22.87
N ASN A 61 -12.96 17.92 -24.17
CA ASN A 61 -13.48 19.18 -24.73
C ASN A 61 -14.93 19.06 -25.21
N GLU A 62 -15.60 17.95 -24.98
CA GLU A 62 -16.99 17.77 -25.36
C GLU A 62 -17.89 18.71 -24.55
N GLN A 63 -18.68 19.55 -25.26
CA GLN A 63 -19.56 20.56 -24.65
C GLN A 63 -20.98 20.01 -24.37
N ASN A 64 -21.35 18.90 -25.01
CA ASN A 64 -22.68 18.32 -24.87
C ASN A 64 -22.67 17.12 -23.90
N GLY A 65 -23.79 16.92 -23.19
CA GLY A 65 -23.95 15.81 -22.25
C GLY A 65 -23.02 15.92 -21.05
N ILE A 66 -22.91 17.12 -20.49
CA ILE A 66 -22.22 17.39 -19.22
C ILE A 66 -23.26 17.31 -18.10
N TYR A 67 -22.96 16.60 -17.03
CA TYR A 67 -23.74 16.67 -15.80
C TYR A 67 -23.29 17.88 -14.99
N ASN A 68 -24.19 18.83 -14.72
CA ASN A 68 -23.88 20.09 -14.05
C ASN A 68 -24.05 19.96 -12.52
N ALA A 69 -23.22 19.16 -11.87
CA ALA A 69 -23.11 19.19 -10.42
C ALA A 69 -22.39 20.47 -9.97
N SER A 70 -22.72 20.92 -8.77
CA SER A 70 -22.09 22.08 -8.13
C SER A 70 -22.06 21.89 -6.62
N LYS A 71 -21.41 22.81 -5.89
CA LYS A 71 -21.39 22.80 -4.42
C LYS A 71 -22.79 22.87 -3.81
N GLU A 72 -23.72 23.56 -4.49
CA GLU A 72 -25.13 23.70 -4.08
C GLU A 72 -25.97 22.48 -4.48
N LYS A 73 -25.57 21.78 -5.54
CA LYS A 73 -26.24 20.60 -6.09
C LYS A 73 -25.25 19.46 -6.31
N PRO A 74 -24.64 18.95 -5.22
CA PRO A 74 -23.71 17.85 -5.32
C PRO A 74 -24.41 16.51 -5.56
N VAL A 75 -23.66 15.53 -6.03
CA VAL A 75 -24.15 14.17 -6.27
C VAL A 75 -23.15 13.14 -5.76
N ILE A 76 -23.61 11.90 -5.63
CA ILE A 76 -22.74 10.74 -5.43
C ILE A 76 -22.74 9.96 -6.74
N ILE A 77 -21.56 9.66 -7.28
CA ILE A 77 -21.43 8.66 -8.33
C ILE A 77 -21.13 7.30 -7.68
N PHE A 78 -21.83 6.26 -8.13
CA PHE A 78 -21.74 4.91 -7.59
C PHE A 78 -21.40 3.91 -8.71
N ASP A 79 -20.41 3.09 -8.52
CA ASP A 79 -20.06 2.01 -9.46
C ASP A 79 -20.93 0.79 -9.19
N ASP A 80 -21.74 0.43 -10.18
CA ASP A 80 -22.78 -0.62 -10.08
C ASP A 80 -22.19 -2.05 -10.04
N PHE A 81 -20.88 -2.21 -10.20
CA PHE A 81 -20.22 -3.52 -10.17
C PHE A 81 -19.28 -3.70 -8.97
N THR A 82 -18.65 -2.63 -8.52
CA THR A 82 -17.71 -2.69 -7.40
C THR A 82 -18.29 -2.19 -6.08
N GLY A 83 -19.40 -1.45 -6.12
CA GLY A 83 -19.96 -0.76 -4.97
C GLY A 83 -19.17 0.48 -4.52
N ALA A 84 -18.11 0.83 -5.24
CA ALA A 84 -17.34 2.04 -4.98
C ALA A 84 -18.18 3.29 -5.27
N PHE A 85 -17.97 4.35 -4.49
CA PHE A 85 -18.70 5.61 -4.69
C PHE A 85 -17.81 6.80 -4.41
N LYS A 86 -18.15 7.94 -5.04
CA LYS A 86 -17.41 9.19 -4.92
C LYS A 86 -18.36 10.37 -4.83
N TRP A 87 -17.94 11.38 -4.07
CA TRP A 87 -18.59 12.68 -4.00
C TRP A 87 -18.20 13.54 -5.19
N VAL A 88 -19.19 14.21 -5.82
CA VAL A 88 -18.97 15.12 -6.95
C VAL A 88 -19.78 16.39 -6.78
N ASP A 89 -19.11 17.53 -6.79
CA ASP A 89 -19.69 18.87 -6.65
C ASP A 89 -19.18 19.86 -7.73
N PHE A 90 -18.82 19.29 -8.90
CA PHE A 90 -18.37 20.01 -10.09
C PHE A 90 -18.93 19.37 -11.37
N PRO A 91 -19.00 20.11 -12.51
CA PRO A 91 -19.48 19.57 -13.78
C PRO A 91 -18.60 18.44 -14.30
N PHE A 92 -19.21 17.38 -14.85
CA PHE A 92 -18.47 16.21 -15.29
C PHE A 92 -19.14 15.44 -16.43
N LYS A 93 -18.38 14.56 -17.07
CA LYS A 93 -18.87 13.45 -17.90
C LYS A 93 -18.40 12.13 -17.29
N VAL A 94 -18.97 11.02 -17.75
CA VAL A 94 -18.63 9.69 -17.22
C VAL A 94 -18.07 8.79 -18.31
N LYS A 95 -17.29 7.78 -17.92
CA LYS A 95 -16.69 6.82 -18.83
C LYS A 95 -17.71 5.81 -19.37
N SER A 96 -18.65 5.35 -18.55
CA SER A 96 -19.53 4.24 -18.93
C SER A 96 -20.87 4.27 -18.16
N SER A 97 -21.81 3.45 -18.60
CA SER A 97 -23.10 3.21 -17.96
C SER A 97 -23.04 2.38 -16.67
N ALA A 98 -21.85 1.92 -16.27
CA ALA A 98 -21.63 1.23 -15.00
C ALA A 98 -21.85 2.13 -13.78
N ILE A 99 -21.81 3.45 -13.98
CA ILE A 99 -22.02 4.43 -12.92
C ILE A 99 -23.54 4.70 -12.75
N LYS A 100 -23.95 4.95 -11.50
CA LYS A 100 -25.22 5.58 -11.14
C LYS A 100 -24.93 6.96 -10.57
N ILE A 101 -25.74 7.95 -10.91
CA ILE A 101 -25.72 9.27 -10.30
C ILE A 101 -26.82 9.31 -9.25
N ILE A 102 -26.46 9.53 -8.00
CA ILE A 102 -27.35 9.44 -6.84
C ILE A 102 -27.57 10.83 -6.26
N THR A 103 -28.82 11.17 -5.98
CA THR A 103 -29.25 12.40 -5.33
C THR A 103 -30.17 12.10 -4.16
N ALA A 104 -30.35 13.05 -3.23
CA ALA A 104 -31.35 12.93 -2.18
C ALA A 104 -32.77 13.01 -2.77
N LYS A 105 -33.68 12.17 -2.28
CA LYS A 105 -35.07 12.06 -2.80
C LYS A 105 -36.01 13.07 -2.16
N ASN A 106 -35.73 13.42 -0.92
CA ASN A 106 -36.62 14.27 -0.11
C ASN A 106 -35.82 15.05 0.95
N ASN A 107 -36.51 15.91 1.70
CA ASN A 107 -35.90 16.75 2.74
C ASN A 107 -35.69 16.04 4.09
N LYS A 108 -35.86 14.70 4.18
CA LYS A 108 -35.61 13.94 5.43
C LYS A 108 -34.14 13.77 5.72
N THR A 109 -33.30 13.79 4.68
CA THR A 109 -31.88 13.59 4.80
C THR A 109 -31.10 14.42 3.80
N THR A 110 -29.88 14.81 4.19
CA THR A 110 -28.95 15.48 3.28
C THR A 110 -28.15 14.45 2.49
N ILE A 111 -27.81 14.78 1.22
CA ILE A 111 -26.99 13.89 0.39
C ILE A 111 -25.62 13.68 1.00
N ARG A 112 -25.06 14.66 1.75
CA ARG A 112 -23.77 14.53 2.42
C ARG A 112 -23.82 13.57 3.59
N TYR A 113 -24.92 13.56 4.37
CA TYR A 113 -25.13 12.56 5.41
C TYR A 113 -25.21 11.15 4.81
N LEU A 114 -25.96 10.98 3.71
CA LEU A 114 -26.05 9.70 3.00
C LEU A 114 -24.68 9.22 2.49
N TYR A 115 -23.84 10.13 2.00
CA TYR A 115 -22.47 9.81 1.59
C TYR A 115 -21.66 9.18 2.73
N HIS A 116 -21.71 9.77 3.93
CA HIS A 116 -21.04 9.21 5.11
C HIS A 116 -21.67 7.89 5.56
N MET A 117 -23.00 7.77 5.53
CA MET A 117 -23.69 6.50 5.83
C MET A 117 -23.30 5.40 4.85
N MET A 118 -23.19 5.69 3.57
CA MET A 118 -22.71 4.73 2.56
C MET A 118 -21.30 4.23 2.88
N GLY A 119 -20.40 5.10 3.32
CA GLY A 119 -19.05 4.72 3.78
C GLY A 119 -19.04 3.86 5.05
N PHE A 120 -20.05 4.04 5.92
CA PHE A 120 -20.21 3.25 7.13
C PHE A 120 -20.68 1.81 6.85
N LEU A 121 -21.44 1.56 5.78
CA LEU A 121 -22.02 0.24 5.46
C LEU A 121 -20.97 -0.83 5.12
N LYS A 122 -19.73 -0.46 4.75
CA LYS A 122 -18.61 -1.40 4.43
C LYS A 122 -19.04 -2.59 3.54
N PHE A 123 -19.76 -2.29 2.47
CA PHE A 123 -20.28 -3.31 1.56
C PHE A 123 -19.17 -3.77 0.59
N TYR A 124 -18.99 -5.09 0.48
CA TYR A 124 -18.13 -5.74 -0.49
C TYR A 124 -18.92 -6.81 -1.22
N SER A 125 -18.77 -6.90 -2.53
CA SER A 125 -19.35 -7.96 -3.33
C SER A 125 -18.30 -8.55 -4.27
N ASN A 126 -18.23 -9.87 -4.34
CA ASN A 126 -17.44 -10.61 -5.31
C ASN A 126 -18.26 -11.04 -6.55
N GLU A 127 -19.54 -10.63 -6.61
CA GLU A 127 -20.44 -10.99 -7.68
C GLU A 127 -20.41 -9.94 -8.80
N HIS A 128 -20.27 -10.36 -10.06
CA HIS A 128 -20.36 -9.51 -11.25
C HIS A 128 -21.82 -9.18 -11.62
N LYS A 129 -22.58 -8.64 -10.66
CA LYS A 129 -23.96 -8.20 -10.85
C LYS A 129 -24.07 -6.69 -10.61
N ARG A 130 -25.17 -6.09 -11.12
CA ARG A 130 -25.48 -4.70 -10.82
C ARG A 130 -25.95 -4.57 -9.38
N LEU A 131 -25.20 -3.83 -8.58
CA LEU A 131 -25.30 -3.84 -7.12
C LEU A 131 -26.34 -2.84 -6.56
N TRP A 132 -26.56 -1.71 -7.24
CA TRP A 132 -27.42 -0.65 -6.68
C TRP A 132 -28.83 -1.16 -6.40
N ILE A 133 -29.54 -1.61 -7.44
CA ILE A 133 -30.95 -2.04 -7.32
C ILE A 133 -31.07 -3.36 -6.57
N SER A 134 -30.16 -4.31 -6.80
CA SER A 134 -30.29 -5.66 -6.27
C SER A 134 -29.91 -5.79 -4.80
N ALA A 135 -29.03 -4.94 -4.29
CA ALA A 135 -28.51 -5.07 -2.94
C ALA A 135 -28.35 -3.72 -2.21
N TYR A 136 -27.61 -2.77 -2.80
CA TYR A 136 -27.13 -1.61 -2.06
C TYR A 136 -28.27 -0.68 -1.62
N SER A 137 -29.24 -0.42 -2.49
CA SER A 137 -30.40 0.43 -2.17
C SER A 137 -31.33 -0.16 -1.09
N GLN A 138 -31.22 -1.45 -0.80
CA GLN A 138 -32.01 -2.16 0.20
C GLN A 138 -31.45 -2.02 1.62
N PHE A 139 -30.23 -1.54 1.79
CA PHE A 139 -29.68 -1.31 3.12
C PHE A 139 -30.47 -0.25 3.88
N LYS A 140 -30.80 -0.58 5.12
CA LYS A 140 -31.41 0.36 6.05
C LYS A 140 -30.35 1.23 6.70
N VAL A 141 -30.56 2.52 6.72
CA VAL A 141 -29.69 3.51 7.35
C VAL A 141 -30.47 4.32 8.38
N ALA A 142 -29.79 4.74 9.44
CA ALA A 142 -30.36 5.60 10.47
C ALA A 142 -30.71 6.97 9.88
N VAL A 143 -31.88 7.49 10.22
CA VAL A 143 -32.36 8.81 9.78
C VAL A 143 -32.70 9.67 11.00
N PRO A 144 -31.70 10.24 11.69
CA PRO A 144 -31.92 11.16 12.77
C PRO A 144 -32.49 12.50 12.24
N PRO A 145 -33.00 13.39 13.11
CA PRO A 145 -33.39 14.74 12.74
C PRO A 145 -32.32 15.50 11.98
N LEU A 146 -32.69 16.38 11.05
CA LEU A 146 -31.73 17.11 10.19
C LEU A 146 -30.68 17.89 10.99
N GLU A 147 -31.03 18.44 12.15
CA GLU A 147 -30.11 19.15 13.02
C GLU A 147 -28.92 18.21 13.48
N VAL A 148 -29.26 16.96 13.83
CA VAL A 148 -28.28 15.93 14.19
C VAL A 148 -27.46 15.55 12.98
N GLN A 149 -28.11 15.31 11.82
CA GLN A 149 -27.40 15.00 10.57
C GLN A 149 -26.38 16.09 10.20
N CYS A 150 -26.81 17.36 10.21
CA CYS A 150 -25.94 18.49 9.88
C CYS A 150 -24.74 18.56 10.83
N LYS A 151 -24.95 18.33 12.13
CA LYS A 151 -23.84 18.34 13.10
C LYS A 151 -22.88 17.17 12.91
N ILE A 152 -23.38 15.98 12.61
CA ILE A 152 -22.57 14.81 12.28
C ILE A 152 -21.76 15.07 11.01
N VAL A 153 -22.40 15.57 9.95
CA VAL A 153 -21.73 15.90 8.68
C VAL A 153 -20.59 16.88 8.90
N HIS A 154 -20.83 17.96 9.64
CA HIS A 154 -19.80 18.96 9.94
C HIS A 154 -18.59 18.31 10.64
N ILE A 155 -18.83 17.49 11.66
CA ILE A 155 -17.75 16.80 12.37
C ILE A 155 -17.01 15.84 11.45
N LEU A 156 -17.73 15.05 10.65
CA LEU A 156 -17.10 14.06 9.77
C LEU A 156 -16.34 14.70 8.60
N ASP A 157 -16.84 15.82 8.07
CA ASP A 157 -16.16 16.57 7.02
C ASP A 157 -14.87 17.21 7.56
N ASP A 158 -14.91 17.83 8.75
CA ASP A 158 -13.73 18.35 9.42
C ASP A 158 -12.70 17.25 9.69
N PHE A 159 -13.13 16.09 10.20
CA PHE A 159 -12.24 14.94 10.40
C PHE A 159 -11.67 14.40 9.10
N THR A 160 -12.47 14.36 8.03
CA THR A 160 -12.01 13.91 6.72
C THR A 160 -10.92 14.83 6.18
N LEU A 161 -11.12 16.14 6.28
CA LEU A 161 -10.15 17.15 5.85
C LEU A 161 -8.86 17.05 6.65
N LEU A 162 -8.96 17.09 7.98
CA LEU A 162 -7.80 16.98 8.88
C LEU A 162 -7.04 15.66 8.70
N SER A 163 -7.75 14.55 8.50
CA SER A 163 -7.14 13.24 8.26
C SER A 163 -6.40 13.22 6.91
N ALA A 164 -6.96 13.85 5.88
CA ALA A 164 -6.32 13.94 4.57
C ALA A 164 -5.07 14.82 4.61
N GLU A 165 -5.14 15.99 5.26
CA GLU A 165 -4.00 16.89 5.46
C GLU A 165 -2.87 16.20 6.23
N LEU A 166 -3.19 15.59 7.37
CA LEU A 166 -2.22 14.88 8.20
C LEU A 166 -1.59 13.68 7.46
N SER A 167 -2.40 12.91 6.71
CA SER A 167 -1.89 11.81 5.90
C SER A 167 -0.96 12.28 4.79
N ALA A 168 -1.26 13.41 4.16
CA ALA A 168 -0.40 14.02 3.15
C ALA A 168 0.92 14.53 3.78
N GLU A 169 0.86 15.16 4.94
CA GLU A 169 2.03 15.64 5.69
C GLU A 169 2.93 14.49 6.13
N LEU A 170 2.37 13.46 6.76
CA LEU A 170 3.12 12.27 7.18
C LEU A 170 3.72 11.52 5.98
N SER A 171 3.02 11.46 4.85
CA SER A 171 3.54 10.85 3.61
C SER A 171 4.70 11.67 3.02
N ALA A 172 4.62 13.00 3.08
CA ALA A 172 5.70 13.88 2.66
C ALA A 172 6.93 13.75 3.59
N GLU A 173 6.70 13.70 4.89
CA GLU A 173 7.75 13.47 5.90
C GLU A 173 8.44 12.12 5.67
N LEU A 174 7.67 11.03 5.46
CA LEU A 174 8.22 9.71 5.18
C LEU A 174 9.13 9.74 3.94
N LYS A 175 8.70 10.39 2.85
CA LYS A 175 9.52 10.55 1.65
C LYS A 175 10.79 11.34 1.92
N ALA A 176 10.70 12.41 2.74
CA ALA A 176 11.85 13.20 3.13
C ALA A 176 12.85 12.39 3.97
N ARG A 177 12.36 11.59 4.92
CA ARG A 177 13.18 10.69 5.75
C ARG A 177 13.84 9.57 4.94
N GLN A 178 13.13 8.99 3.98
CA GLN A 178 13.71 7.99 3.08
C GLN A 178 14.83 8.58 2.22
N LYS A 179 14.68 9.82 1.72
CA LYS A 179 15.75 10.54 1.00
C LYS A 179 16.94 10.82 1.92
N GLN A 180 16.67 11.28 3.14
CA GLN A 180 17.70 11.54 4.14
C GLN A 180 18.45 10.26 4.50
N PHE A 181 17.74 9.16 4.74
CA PHE A 181 18.35 7.85 4.99
C PHE A 181 19.24 7.41 3.83
N SER A 182 18.75 7.51 2.58
CA SER A 182 19.55 7.18 1.40
C SER A 182 20.81 8.03 1.30
N TYR A 183 20.72 9.34 1.55
CA TYR A 183 21.87 10.25 1.56
C TYR A 183 22.89 9.87 2.64
N TYR A 184 22.45 9.66 3.88
CA TYR A 184 23.38 9.27 4.96
C TYR A 184 24.02 7.91 4.70
N ARG A 185 23.27 6.96 4.15
CA ARG A 185 23.84 5.66 3.74
C ARG A 185 24.96 5.83 2.73
N GLU A 186 24.74 6.63 1.68
CA GLU A 186 25.80 6.94 0.70
C GLU A 186 27.03 7.58 1.34
N CYS A 187 26.83 8.60 2.17
CA CYS A 187 27.93 9.32 2.82
C CYS A 187 28.71 8.41 3.77
N LEU A 188 28.03 7.67 4.64
CA LEU A 188 28.66 6.88 5.70
C LEU A 188 29.36 5.62 5.16
N ILE A 189 28.77 4.98 4.15
CA ILE A 189 29.35 3.75 3.56
C ILE A 189 30.52 4.07 2.63
N ASN A 190 30.49 5.20 1.91
CA ASN A 190 31.50 5.52 0.90
C ASN A 190 32.68 6.38 1.42
N ASN A 191 32.55 7.01 2.60
CA ASN A 191 33.52 7.99 3.12
C ASN A 191 34.49 7.42 4.15
N GLY A 192 34.91 6.17 4.04
CA GLY A 192 35.86 5.62 5.01
C GLY A 192 36.53 4.35 4.57
N GLY A 193 37.69 4.07 5.18
CA GLY A 193 38.40 2.81 5.05
C GLY A 193 39.20 2.61 3.76
N HIS A 194 39.64 1.37 3.55
CA HIS A 194 40.41 0.97 2.40
C HIS A 194 39.52 0.31 1.36
N LYS A 195 39.72 0.65 0.09
CA LYS A 195 39.05 -0.05 -1.02
C LYS A 195 39.57 -1.47 -1.12
N ILE A 196 38.69 -2.42 -1.10
CA ILE A 196 38.98 -3.84 -1.22
C ILE A 196 38.01 -4.50 -2.18
N ARG A 197 38.48 -5.48 -2.94
CA ARG A 197 37.62 -6.29 -3.80
C ARG A 197 36.74 -7.19 -2.97
N LEU A 198 35.47 -7.33 -3.40
CA LEU A 198 34.46 -8.10 -2.69
C LEU A 198 34.88 -9.56 -2.48
N ASP A 199 35.53 -10.20 -3.48
CA ASP A 199 36.01 -11.59 -3.40
C ASP A 199 37.07 -11.82 -2.31
N LYS A 200 37.67 -10.76 -1.76
CA LYS A 200 38.65 -10.88 -0.66
C LYS A 200 37.99 -11.04 0.70
N ILE A 201 36.75 -10.53 0.85
CA ILE A 201 36.04 -10.45 2.13
C ILE A 201 34.79 -11.33 2.19
N VAL A 202 34.23 -11.75 1.05
CA VAL A 202 33.08 -12.64 1.00
C VAL A 202 33.25 -13.77 -0.01
N ASP A 203 32.52 -14.84 0.20
CA ASP A 203 32.20 -15.87 -0.79
C ASP A 203 30.80 -15.61 -1.37
N ILE A 204 30.63 -15.83 -2.68
CA ILE A 204 29.41 -15.55 -3.40
C ILE A 204 28.84 -16.85 -3.97
N TYR A 205 27.60 -17.13 -3.65
CA TYR A 205 26.91 -18.35 -3.99
C TYR A 205 25.61 -18.11 -4.74
N LEU A 206 25.15 -19.11 -5.48
CA LEU A 206 23.90 -19.09 -6.23
C LEU A 206 23.03 -20.27 -5.85
N GLY A 207 21.71 -20.07 -5.95
CA GLY A 207 20.73 -21.11 -5.75
C GLY A 207 20.69 -22.14 -6.89
N LEU A 208 19.84 -23.15 -6.71
CA LEU A 208 19.63 -24.23 -7.68
C LEU A 208 19.12 -23.70 -9.00
N THR A 209 19.72 -24.18 -10.10
CA THR A 209 19.29 -23.88 -11.47
C THR A 209 18.12 -24.74 -11.94
N HIS A 210 17.90 -25.91 -11.29
CA HIS A 210 16.79 -26.81 -11.56
C HIS A 210 15.73 -26.73 -10.46
N THR A 211 14.51 -27.05 -10.78
CA THR A 211 13.40 -27.11 -9.81
C THR A 211 13.44 -28.47 -9.10
N PRO A 212 13.59 -28.50 -7.77
CA PRO A 212 13.57 -29.74 -7.01
C PRO A 212 12.14 -30.34 -6.92
N LYS A 213 12.03 -31.59 -6.47
CA LYS A 213 10.74 -32.19 -6.15
C LYS A 213 10.22 -31.63 -4.83
N TYR A 214 9.04 -31.00 -4.90
CA TYR A 214 8.40 -30.47 -3.70
C TYR A 214 7.64 -31.56 -2.93
N VAL A 215 7.71 -31.45 -1.61
CA VAL A 215 6.98 -32.29 -0.65
C VAL A 215 6.11 -31.42 0.26
N THR A 216 5.23 -32.05 1.05
CA THR A 216 4.31 -31.33 1.95
C THR A 216 5.00 -30.79 3.21
N SER A 217 6.13 -31.39 3.60
CA SER A 217 6.93 -30.98 4.78
C SER A 217 8.37 -31.41 4.60
N GLY A 218 9.30 -30.70 5.22
CA GLY A 218 10.73 -31.02 5.13
C GLY A 218 11.59 -29.75 5.25
N ILE A 219 12.65 -29.66 4.45
CA ILE A 219 13.54 -28.49 4.40
C ILE A 219 12.89 -27.37 3.60
N LYS A 220 12.91 -26.16 4.16
CA LYS A 220 12.33 -24.97 3.51
C LYS A 220 13.09 -24.58 2.25
N PHE A 221 12.34 -24.42 1.16
CA PHE A 221 12.87 -24.01 -0.14
C PHE A 221 12.42 -22.58 -0.45
N ILE A 222 13.37 -21.65 -0.50
CA ILE A 222 13.15 -20.23 -0.67
C ILE A 222 13.48 -19.74 -2.09
N SER A 223 12.85 -18.66 -2.48
CA SER A 223 13.00 -17.97 -3.75
C SER A 223 12.90 -16.44 -3.58
N ALA A 224 13.04 -15.67 -4.65
CA ALA A 224 12.91 -14.21 -4.63
C ALA A 224 11.58 -13.69 -4.03
N GLN A 225 10.52 -14.51 -3.98
CA GLN A 225 9.26 -14.14 -3.31
C GLN A 225 9.41 -14.02 -1.79
N ASN A 226 10.29 -14.82 -1.20
CA ASN A 226 10.55 -14.85 0.24
C ASN A 226 11.44 -13.69 0.72
N THR A 227 12.06 -12.96 -0.21
CA THR A 227 12.91 -11.78 0.05
C THR A 227 12.30 -10.49 -0.54
N SER A 228 10.99 -10.45 -0.73
CA SER A 228 10.29 -9.26 -1.24
C SER A 228 10.14 -8.14 -0.20
N LYS A 229 10.27 -8.47 1.08
CA LYS A 229 10.29 -7.59 2.24
C LYS A 229 11.73 -7.38 2.73
N ASP A 230 11.93 -6.45 3.65
CA ASP A 230 13.25 -6.18 4.26
C ASP A 230 13.72 -7.29 5.22
N TYR A 231 12.95 -8.36 5.36
CA TYR A 231 13.24 -9.56 6.14
C TYR A 231 12.91 -10.84 5.35
N LEU A 232 13.46 -11.98 5.78
CA LEU A 232 13.18 -13.28 5.19
C LEU A 232 11.80 -13.80 5.62
N ASP A 233 10.85 -13.80 4.69
CA ASP A 233 9.47 -14.24 4.94
C ASP A 233 9.35 -15.75 4.70
N LEU A 234 9.28 -16.52 5.77
CA LEU A 234 9.13 -17.97 5.76
C LEU A 234 7.69 -18.45 5.97
N THR A 235 6.69 -17.56 5.91
CA THR A 235 5.28 -17.92 6.14
C THR A 235 4.68 -18.73 5.00
N ASN A 236 5.15 -18.53 3.78
CA ASN A 236 4.66 -19.24 2.59
C ASN A 236 5.86 -19.78 1.78
N VAL A 237 6.36 -20.94 2.19
CA VAL A 237 7.51 -21.61 1.57
C VAL A 237 7.11 -22.98 1.00
N LYS A 238 7.86 -23.45 0.02
CA LYS A 238 7.83 -24.84 -0.44
C LYS A 238 8.79 -25.66 0.38
N TYR A 239 8.66 -26.97 0.32
CA TYR A 239 9.51 -27.91 1.05
C TYR A 239 10.12 -28.91 0.09
N ILE A 240 11.35 -29.38 0.42
CA ILE A 240 12.05 -30.47 -0.24
C ILE A 240 12.38 -31.56 0.77
N SER A 241 12.61 -32.80 0.30
CA SER A 241 12.96 -33.90 1.20
C SER A 241 14.35 -33.74 1.78
N ARG A 242 14.64 -34.44 2.87
CA ARG A 242 15.98 -34.49 3.48
C ARG A 242 17.02 -35.08 2.51
N GLU A 243 16.64 -36.16 1.83
CA GLU A 243 17.52 -36.85 0.88
C GLU A 243 17.89 -35.92 -0.29
N GLU A 244 16.92 -35.18 -0.83
CA GLU A 244 17.17 -34.21 -1.88
C GLU A 244 18.07 -33.07 -1.38
N TYR A 245 17.78 -32.53 -0.19
CA TYR A 245 18.63 -31.50 0.41
C TYR A 245 20.08 -31.96 0.59
N GLU A 246 20.34 -33.21 1.04
CA GLU A 246 21.67 -33.75 1.23
C GLU A 246 22.41 -33.91 -0.09
N SER A 247 21.74 -34.28 -1.16
CA SER A 247 22.28 -34.42 -2.51
C SER A 247 22.66 -33.09 -3.17
N ILE A 248 22.03 -31.97 -2.72
CA ILE A 248 22.24 -30.64 -3.27
C ILE A 248 23.59 -30.08 -2.84
N THR A 249 24.22 -29.33 -3.73
CA THR A 249 25.50 -28.65 -3.45
C THR A 249 25.38 -27.63 -2.31
N GLN A 250 26.46 -27.44 -1.54
CA GLN A 250 26.53 -26.45 -0.46
C GLN A 250 26.29 -25.01 -0.93
N ASN A 251 26.46 -24.76 -2.22
CA ASN A 251 26.20 -23.44 -2.83
C ASN A 251 24.75 -22.95 -2.75
N ALA A 252 23.79 -23.85 -2.62
CA ALA A 252 22.38 -23.52 -2.51
C ALA A 252 21.84 -23.56 -1.07
N LYS A 253 22.72 -23.65 -0.06
CA LYS A 253 22.42 -23.81 1.36
C LYS A 253 22.82 -22.57 2.16
N PRO A 254 22.02 -21.49 2.15
CA PRO A 254 22.31 -20.31 2.96
C PRO A 254 22.19 -20.64 4.45
N LYS A 255 22.98 -19.94 5.26
CA LYS A 255 23.04 -20.06 6.73
C LYS A 255 22.76 -18.71 7.38
N LYS A 256 22.47 -18.75 8.67
CA LYS A 256 22.31 -17.53 9.49
C LYS A 256 23.50 -16.58 9.32
N GLY A 257 23.19 -15.31 9.11
CA GLY A 257 24.16 -14.25 8.83
C GLY A 257 24.51 -14.08 7.36
N ASP A 258 24.20 -15.03 6.46
CA ASP A 258 24.37 -14.83 5.03
C ASP A 258 23.43 -13.72 4.52
N ILE A 259 23.87 -12.96 3.53
CA ILE A 259 23.10 -11.88 2.93
C ILE A 259 22.56 -12.40 1.59
N LEU A 260 21.27 -12.73 1.57
CA LEU A 260 20.56 -13.07 0.34
C LEU A 260 20.42 -11.83 -0.54
N PHE A 261 20.43 -11.99 -1.84
CA PHE A 261 20.08 -10.93 -2.80
C PHE A 261 19.29 -11.49 -3.98
N THR A 262 18.33 -10.73 -4.44
CA THR A 262 17.54 -11.09 -5.62
C THR A 262 18.38 -10.90 -6.89
N ARG A 263 18.52 -11.96 -7.67
CA ARG A 263 19.35 -11.94 -8.90
C ARG A 263 18.60 -11.44 -10.13
N VAL A 264 17.29 -11.71 -10.19
CA VAL A 264 16.46 -11.46 -11.38
C VAL A 264 15.07 -11.02 -10.94
N GLY A 265 14.50 -10.04 -11.61
CA GLY A 265 13.13 -9.58 -11.37
C GLY A 265 13.03 -8.12 -10.96
N SER A 266 11.83 -7.72 -10.55
CA SER A 266 11.50 -6.33 -10.19
C SER A 266 12.25 -5.83 -8.94
N ASN A 267 12.60 -6.76 -8.04
CA ASN A 267 13.31 -6.45 -6.78
C ASN A 267 14.82 -6.80 -6.87
N LEU A 268 15.41 -6.57 -8.04
CA LEU A 268 16.81 -6.90 -8.32
C LEU A 268 17.75 -6.30 -7.26
N GLY A 269 18.67 -7.12 -6.74
CA GLY A 269 19.71 -6.70 -5.80
C GLY A 269 19.24 -6.46 -4.37
N HIS A 270 17.93 -6.57 -4.07
CA HIS A 270 17.42 -6.35 -2.72
C HIS A 270 18.08 -7.32 -1.71
N PRO A 271 18.79 -6.80 -0.69
CA PRO A 271 19.54 -7.63 0.26
C PRO A 271 18.69 -7.95 1.50
N VAL A 272 18.70 -9.21 1.90
CA VAL A 272 18.05 -9.69 3.13
C VAL A 272 19.01 -10.58 3.90
N ILE A 273 19.19 -10.35 5.20
CA ILE A 273 20.04 -11.20 6.05
C ILE A 273 19.21 -12.41 6.51
N VAL A 274 19.81 -13.59 6.44
CA VAL A 274 19.24 -14.81 7.04
C VAL A 274 19.34 -14.71 8.56
N ASP A 275 18.21 -14.65 9.24
CA ASP A 275 18.10 -14.47 10.68
C ASP A 275 17.71 -15.76 11.44
N THR A 276 17.55 -16.87 10.73
CA THR A 276 17.16 -18.18 11.28
C THR A 276 18.31 -19.18 11.27
N ASP A 277 18.30 -20.09 12.23
CA ASP A 277 19.18 -21.25 12.30
C ASP A 277 18.62 -22.49 11.55
N GLU A 278 17.41 -22.36 10.97
CA GLU A 278 16.80 -23.44 10.18
C GLU A 278 17.61 -23.72 8.91
N GLU A 279 17.60 -25.00 8.50
CA GLU A 279 18.20 -25.39 7.23
C GLU A 279 17.34 -24.89 6.07
N LEU A 280 17.97 -24.21 5.15
CA LEU A 280 17.33 -23.61 3.98
C LEU A 280 17.99 -24.12 2.70
N CYS A 281 17.18 -24.26 1.67
CA CYS A 281 17.62 -24.40 0.30
C CYS A 281 17.04 -23.28 -0.55
N MET A 282 17.75 -22.79 -1.56
CA MET A 282 17.27 -21.66 -2.36
C MET A 282 17.32 -21.91 -3.87
N PHE A 283 16.40 -21.26 -4.56
CA PHE A 283 16.33 -21.25 -6.02
C PHE A 283 17.26 -20.21 -6.64
N VAL A 284 17.65 -20.41 -7.89
CA VAL A 284 18.58 -19.54 -8.66
C VAL A 284 18.12 -18.10 -8.85
N SER A 285 16.86 -17.78 -8.55
CA SER A 285 16.37 -16.39 -8.48
C SER A 285 17.02 -15.59 -7.33
N LEU A 286 17.64 -16.29 -6.38
CA LEU A 286 18.45 -15.74 -5.30
C LEU A 286 19.94 -16.10 -5.49
N GLY A 287 20.78 -15.22 -5.01
CA GLY A 287 22.16 -15.48 -4.61
C GLY A 287 22.36 -15.09 -3.16
N TYR A 288 23.48 -15.43 -2.59
CA TYR A 288 23.92 -14.90 -1.30
C TYR A 288 25.41 -14.63 -1.25
N VAL A 289 25.78 -13.71 -0.38
CA VAL A 289 27.15 -13.46 0.01
C VAL A 289 27.36 -13.91 1.46
N ARG A 290 28.46 -14.59 1.71
CA ARG A 290 28.89 -15.03 3.04
C ARG A 290 30.16 -14.32 3.41
N VAL A 291 30.15 -13.56 4.49
CA VAL A 291 31.34 -12.89 5.01
C VAL A 291 32.35 -13.94 5.51
N LYS A 292 33.62 -13.87 5.05
CA LYS A 292 34.69 -14.83 5.39
C LYS A 292 35.13 -14.70 6.84
N ASP A 293 35.20 -13.48 7.34
CA ASP A 293 35.64 -13.16 8.71
C ASP A 293 34.72 -12.09 9.32
N THR A 294 33.72 -12.54 10.08
CA THR A 294 32.74 -11.67 10.73
C THR A 294 33.31 -10.88 11.91
N SER A 295 34.56 -11.15 12.32
CA SER A 295 35.27 -10.32 13.30
C SER A 295 35.86 -9.04 12.69
N LYS A 296 35.99 -8.99 11.38
CA LYS A 296 36.56 -7.86 10.62
C LYS A 296 35.54 -7.15 9.74
N VAL A 297 34.54 -7.86 9.27
CA VAL A 297 33.53 -7.32 8.34
C VAL A 297 32.11 -7.64 8.84
N SER A 298 31.30 -6.62 8.98
CA SER A 298 29.89 -6.74 9.40
C SER A 298 29.01 -7.13 8.23
N ASN A 299 28.11 -8.11 8.45
CA ASN A 299 27.07 -8.50 7.49
C ASN A 299 26.14 -7.33 7.18
N ASP A 300 25.71 -6.58 8.21
CA ASP A 300 24.84 -5.41 8.04
C ASP A 300 25.53 -4.30 7.24
N TYR A 301 26.86 -4.12 7.41
CA TYR A 301 27.61 -3.15 6.62
C TYR A 301 27.57 -3.50 5.12
N ILE A 302 27.75 -4.79 4.78
CA ILE A 302 27.63 -5.27 3.40
C ILE A 302 26.18 -5.13 2.90
N LYS A 303 25.18 -5.45 3.72
CA LYS A 303 23.74 -5.24 3.39
C LYS A 303 23.48 -3.77 2.99
N HIS A 304 23.95 -2.82 3.81
CA HIS A 304 23.78 -1.40 3.51
C HIS A 304 24.54 -0.97 2.25
N TRP A 305 25.75 -1.51 2.02
CA TRP A 305 26.52 -1.20 0.82
C TRP A 305 25.82 -1.66 -0.47
N ILE A 306 25.20 -2.85 -0.49
CA ILE A 306 24.45 -3.35 -1.67
C ILE A 306 23.33 -2.36 -2.06
N ASN A 307 22.79 -1.60 -1.12
CA ASN A 307 21.77 -0.57 -1.37
C ASN A 307 22.35 0.81 -1.73
N THR A 308 23.67 0.95 -1.97
CA THR A 308 24.28 2.23 -2.35
C THR A 308 24.35 2.44 -3.86
N GLU A 309 24.39 3.69 -4.29
CA GLU A 309 24.71 4.06 -5.68
C GLU A 309 26.11 3.57 -6.10
N ASN A 310 27.06 3.49 -5.17
CA ASN A 310 28.37 2.93 -5.45
C ASN A 310 28.28 1.48 -5.96
N PHE A 311 27.50 0.63 -5.29
CA PHE A 311 27.23 -0.75 -5.75
C PHE A 311 26.55 -0.74 -7.12
N TRP A 312 25.48 0.02 -7.27
CA TRP A 312 24.69 0.05 -8.50
C TRP A 312 25.43 0.66 -9.70
N ASN A 313 26.33 1.61 -9.46
CA ASN A 313 27.23 2.11 -10.51
C ASN A 313 28.15 1.01 -11.03
N GLN A 314 28.64 0.13 -10.15
CA GLN A 314 29.45 -1.01 -10.56
C GLN A 314 28.60 -2.06 -11.31
N VAL A 315 27.35 -2.28 -10.94
CA VAL A 315 26.41 -3.11 -11.70
C VAL A 315 26.22 -2.52 -13.11
N ARG A 316 25.87 -1.24 -13.22
CA ARG A 316 25.60 -0.57 -14.51
C ARG A 316 26.80 -0.63 -15.47
N LYS A 317 28.01 -0.56 -14.99
CA LYS A 317 29.23 -0.69 -15.81
C LYS A 317 29.39 -2.08 -16.46
N ASN A 318 28.76 -3.11 -15.89
CA ASN A 318 28.83 -4.49 -16.38
C ASN A 318 27.60 -4.93 -17.20
N VAL A 319 26.57 -4.07 -17.29
CA VAL A 319 25.37 -4.36 -18.07
C VAL A 319 25.57 -3.83 -19.49
N HIS A 320 25.55 -4.71 -20.48
CA HIS A 320 25.65 -4.37 -21.88
C HIS A 320 24.36 -4.77 -22.63
N GLY A 321 23.77 -3.84 -23.37
CA GLY A 321 22.57 -4.07 -24.19
C GLY A 321 21.24 -3.98 -23.39
N SER A 322 20.13 -4.33 -24.07
CA SER A 322 18.75 -4.23 -23.56
C SER A 322 18.25 -5.48 -22.80
N ALA A 323 19.14 -6.41 -22.48
CA ALA A 323 18.78 -7.66 -21.79
C ALA A 323 18.35 -7.40 -20.35
N LYS A 324 17.46 -8.24 -19.82
CA LYS A 324 17.11 -8.23 -18.39
C LYS A 324 18.39 -8.39 -17.56
N VAL A 325 18.63 -7.42 -16.67
CA VAL A 325 19.79 -7.45 -15.78
C VAL A 325 19.71 -8.67 -14.86
N ASN A 326 20.80 -9.43 -14.82
CA ASN A 326 20.98 -10.56 -13.94
C ASN A 326 22.30 -10.38 -13.19
N LEU A 327 22.26 -10.29 -11.86
CA LEU A 327 23.47 -10.16 -11.05
C LEU A 327 24.30 -11.44 -11.16
N ASN A 328 25.47 -11.31 -11.77
CA ASN A 328 26.38 -12.39 -12.05
C ASN A 328 27.52 -12.42 -10.99
N THR A 329 27.83 -13.61 -10.47
CA THR A 329 28.89 -13.78 -9.47
C THR A 329 30.26 -13.33 -9.96
N GLY A 330 30.55 -13.53 -11.27
CA GLY A 330 31.82 -13.10 -11.87
C GLY A 330 31.99 -11.58 -11.93
N TRP A 331 30.87 -10.82 -11.96
CA TRP A 331 30.93 -9.36 -11.83
C TRP A 331 31.07 -8.96 -10.37
N LEU A 332 30.18 -9.48 -9.51
CA LEU A 332 30.14 -9.14 -8.09
C LEU A 332 31.49 -9.41 -7.40
N SER A 333 32.18 -10.50 -7.74
CA SER A 333 33.48 -10.83 -7.19
C SER A 333 34.53 -9.73 -7.39
N LYS A 334 34.42 -8.95 -8.45
CA LYS A 334 35.35 -7.88 -8.82
C LYS A 334 34.97 -6.51 -8.28
N PHE A 335 33.76 -6.36 -7.69
CA PHE A 335 33.31 -5.09 -7.16
C PHE A 335 34.19 -4.63 -6.01
N GLU A 336 34.36 -3.34 -5.89
CA GLU A 336 35.14 -2.69 -4.85
C GLU A 336 34.23 -2.02 -3.82
N ILE A 337 34.53 -2.27 -2.56
CA ILE A 337 33.90 -1.67 -1.41
C ILE A 337 34.94 -1.00 -0.52
N SER A 338 34.58 0.13 0.09
CA SER A 338 35.39 0.76 1.14
C SER A 338 35.06 0.12 2.49
N ILE A 339 36.06 -0.42 3.18
CA ILE A 339 35.89 -1.07 4.49
C ILE A 339 36.71 -0.31 5.54
N PRO A 340 36.04 0.40 6.46
CA PRO A 340 36.68 1.00 7.63
C PRO A 340 37.00 -0.09 8.70
N ASN A 341 37.65 0.30 9.79
CA ASN A 341 37.84 -0.61 10.91
C ASN A 341 36.49 -1.10 11.48
N PHE A 342 36.55 -2.25 12.17
CA PHE A 342 35.32 -2.94 12.58
C PHE A 342 34.43 -2.13 13.57
N ASP A 343 35.02 -1.33 14.43
CA ASP A 343 34.30 -0.49 15.38
C ASP A 343 33.59 0.67 14.68
N GLU A 344 34.20 1.19 13.63
CA GLU A 344 33.58 2.22 12.79
C GLU A 344 32.43 1.62 11.96
N GLN A 345 32.59 0.43 11.40
CA GLN A 345 31.49 -0.30 10.75
C GLN A 345 30.30 -0.45 11.70
N LYS A 346 30.51 -0.85 12.97
CA LYS A 346 29.42 -0.98 13.97
C LYS A 346 28.72 0.35 14.23
N LYS A 347 29.47 1.44 14.36
CA LYS A 347 28.86 2.78 14.56
C LYS A 347 27.98 3.18 13.37
N ILE A 348 28.51 3.00 12.15
CA ILE A 348 27.78 3.28 10.92
C ILE A 348 26.48 2.44 10.84
N VAL A 349 26.61 1.13 11.05
CA VAL A 349 25.47 0.19 11.03
C VAL A 349 24.42 0.58 12.05
N ASN A 350 24.80 0.90 13.28
CA ASN A 350 23.85 1.32 14.31
C ASN A 350 23.05 2.56 13.90
N ILE A 351 23.72 3.58 13.33
CA ILE A 351 23.05 4.78 12.82
C ILE A 351 22.09 4.42 11.70
N LEU A 352 22.53 3.63 10.72
CA LEU A 352 21.74 3.26 9.57
C LEU A 352 20.54 2.37 9.93
N ASN A 353 20.71 1.42 10.86
CA ASN A 353 19.62 0.56 11.32
C ASN A 353 18.53 1.36 12.07
N VAL A 354 18.92 2.35 12.89
CA VAL A 354 17.96 3.24 13.55
C VAL A 354 17.16 4.05 12.49
N LEU A 355 17.84 4.61 11.50
CA LEU A 355 17.18 5.37 10.43
C LEU A 355 16.30 4.47 9.56
N GLU A 356 16.75 3.25 9.23
CA GLU A 356 15.97 2.25 8.49
C GLU A 356 14.70 1.88 9.24
N LYS A 357 14.79 1.62 10.56
CA LYS A 357 13.65 1.32 11.40
C LYS A 357 12.62 2.45 11.41
N LEU A 358 13.04 3.70 11.56
CA LEU A 358 12.15 4.86 11.54
C LEU A 358 11.41 5.04 10.20
N CYS A 359 12.02 4.62 9.08
CA CYS A 359 11.41 4.73 7.76
C CYS A 359 10.51 3.54 7.39
N ASN A 360 10.83 2.33 7.86
CA ASN A 360 10.24 1.10 7.34
C ASN A 360 9.41 0.32 8.37
N ASP A 361 9.53 0.65 9.67
CA ASP A 361 8.82 -0.08 10.72
C ASP A 361 7.33 0.25 10.68
N ILE A 362 6.52 -0.75 10.31
CA ILE A 362 5.06 -0.66 10.26
C ILE A 362 4.47 -0.60 11.69
N SER A 363 5.20 -1.04 12.70
CA SER A 363 4.71 -1.09 14.09
C SER A 363 5.03 0.14 14.93
N GLU A 364 6.15 0.83 14.65
CA GLU A 364 6.67 1.93 15.47
C GLU A 364 7.06 3.19 14.68
N GLY A 365 7.14 3.10 13.33
CA GLY A 365 7.59 4.20 12.47
C GLY A 365 6.45 5.08 11.95
N LEU A 366 6.79 6.00 11.04
CA LEU A 366 5.82 6.85 10.36
C LEU A 366 4.69 6.06 9.65
N PRO A 367 4.93 4.88 9.05
CA PRO A 367 3.84 4.06 8.50
C PRO A 367 2.82 3.64 9.56
N ALA A 368 3.27 3.29 10.78
CA ALA A 368 2.38 2.94 11.87
C ALA A 368 1.48 4.10 12.31
N GLU A 369 2.01 5.32 12.32
CA GLU A 369 1.23 6.50 12.67
C GLU A 369 0.16 6.79 11.62
N ILE A 370 0.47 6.68 10.32
CA ILE A 370 -0.50 6.84 9.23
C ILE A 370 -1.66 5.85 9.42
N GLU A 371 -1.37 4.58 9.68
CA GLU A 371 -2.40 3.56 9.91
C GLU A 371 -3.21 3.83 11.19
N ALA A 372 -2.56 4.25 12.27
CA ALA A 372 -3.24 4.58 13.53
C ALA A 372 -4.23 5.74 13.35
N ARG A 373 -3.87 6.77 12.58
CA ARG A 373 -4.76 7.90 12.25
C ARG A 373 -5.96 7.47 11.42
N GLN A 374 -5.74 6.58 10.45
CA GLN A 374 -6.83 6.01 9.66
C GLN A 374 -7.81 5.22 10.54
N ARG A 375 -7.32 4.36 11.42
CA ARG A 375 -8.15 3.61 12.39
C ARG A 375 -8.91 4.53 13.34
N GLN A 376 -8.29 5.61 13.79
CA GLN A 376 -8.91 6.62 14.66
C GLN A 376 -10.08 7.31 13.95
N TYR A 377 -9.90 7.71 12.69
CA TYR A 377 -10.98 8.27 11.88
C TYR A 377 -12.15 7.29 11.75
N GLU A 378 -11.88 6.03 11.39
CA GLU A 378 -12.91 4.99 11.25
C GLU A 378 -13.69 4.77 12.56
N TYR A 379 -13.00 4.71 13.68
CA TYR A 379 -13.63 4.55 14.99
C TYR A 379 -14.60 5.70 15.30
N TYR A 380 -14.20 6.95 15.10
CA TYR A 380 -15.05 8.10 15.37
C TYR A 380 -16.22 8.19 14.38
N ARG A 381 -16.01 7.89 13.11
CA ARG A 381 -17.06 7.79 12.10
C ARG A 381 -18.11 6.77 12.51
N ASP A 382 -17.68 5.56 12.82
CA ASP A 382 -18.56 4.46 13.18
C ASP A 382 -19.35 4.79 14.46
N LYS A 383 -18.72 5.42 15.44
CA LYS A 383 -19.39 5.89 16.67
C LYS A 383 -20.47 6.95 16.40
N LEU A 384 -20.22 7.91 15.51
CA LEU A 384 -21.15 8.99 15.19
C LEU A 384 -22.34 8.52 14.33
N LEU A 385 -22.16 7.46 13.56
CA LEU A 385 -23.17 6.93 12.63
C LEU A 385 -23.95 5.72 13.19
N THR A 386 -23.57 5.23 14.37
CA THR A 386 -24.29 4.15 15.05
C THR A 386 -25.41 4.71 15.91
N PHE A 387 -26.65 4.31 15.63
CA PHE A 387 -27.84 4.69 16.38
C PHE A 387 -28.61 3.47 16.85
N LYS A 388 -29.40 3.67 17.94
CA LYS A 388 -30.41 2.71 18.36
C LYS A 388 -31.63 2.87 17.45
N GLU A 389 -32.17 1.76 16.96
CA GLU A 389 -33.43 1.79 16.18
C GLU A 389 -34.60 2.09 17.10
N LEU A 390 -35.46 3.01 16.65
CA LEU A 390 -36.70 3.32 17.33
C LEU A 390 -37.64 2.11 17.30
N LYS A 391 -37.93 1.53 18.45
CA LYS A 391 -38.96 0.49 18.55
C LYS A 391 -40.33 1.14 18.38
N VAL A 392 -40.98 0.85 17.26
CA VAL A 392 -42.41 1.15 17.11
C VAL A 392 -43.12 0.08 17.91
N ASN A 393 -43.73 0.46 19.04
CA ASN A 393 -44.72 -0.43 19.69
C ASN A 393 -45.89 -0.58 18.70
N GLU A 394 -46.08 -1.79 18.18
CA GLU A 394 -47.24 -2.17 17.42
C GLU A 394 -48.50 -2.07 18.28
#